data_cd4c280ba336db5005364374f86d64c1
#
_entry.id   cd4c280ba336db5005364374f86d64c1
#
_cell.length_a   1.000
_cell.length_b   1.000
_cell.length_c   1.000
_cell.angle_alpha   90.00
_cell.angle_beta   90.00
_cell.angle_gamma   90.00
#
_symmetry.space_group_name_H-M   'P 1'
#
loop_
_entity.id
_entity.type
_entity.pdbx_description
1 polymer ?
#
loop_
_entity_poly.entity_id
_entity_poly.type
_entity_poly.pdbx_seq_one_letter_code
_entity_poly.pdbx_strand_id
1 'polypeptide(L)'
;DQLNELFYLLKIDDFIVSQHAKMELLFSINILAWRVIGNAMDVEVVNMAPEYRNFDNPFLALQNEFDILNENYKKNPNFTLCSKDELYKQIKVYLQQCLDFVNLAFKNSAKYGISSKINQSLLKIRQQLTRMENILNVMIIDDKEDVVIKSKQLFFDILDYKSHKTNIRDLVLDSTTLMSHLITNHTAETGTHYITSSRRDYLKMFLKASGGGMIVGCLVVLKLFYGTIPGSDFSHAILFAFNYAMGFIMIYLMNFTLATKQPAMTAATMAKVLSEGENNRKNYVDFAHLVSKVFRSQFIAFMGNVALAFPVSL
;
A
#
# COMPACT_ATOMS: atom_id res chain seq x y z
N ASP A 1 -31.72 -16.34 8.18
CA ASP A 1 -32.97 -17.04 7.90
C ASP A 1 -34.14 -16.09 7.57
N GLN A 2 -34.50 -15.12 8.41
CA GLN A 2 -35.61 -14.17 8.16
C GLN A 2 -35.41 -13.33 6.89
N LEU A 3 -34.18 -12.96 6.56
CA LEU A 3 -33.88 -12.18 5.37
C LEU A 3 -34.02 -13.03 4.08
N ASN A 4 -33.66 -14.30 4.12
CA ASN A 4 -33.91 -15.22 3.02
C ASN A 4 -35.41 -15.37 2.77
N GLU A 5 -36.18 -15.53 3.82
CA GLU A 5 -37.65 -15.62 3.77
C GLU A 5 -38.27 -14.35 3.17
N LEU A 6 -37.76 -13.16 3.55
CA LEU A 6 -38.20 -11.90 2.97
C LEU A 6 -37.90 -11.84 1.44
N PHE A 7 -36.73 -12.26 0.98
CA PHE A 7 -36.40 -12.28 -0.43
C PHE A 7 -37.27 -13.27 -1.22
N TYR A 8 -37.61 -14.42 -0.64
CA TYR A 8 -38.56 -15.37 -1.24
C TYR A 8 -39.97 -14.79 -1.32
N LEU A 9 -40.43 -14.12 -0.27
CA LEU A 9 -41.76 -13.47 -0.24
C LEU A 9 -41.87 -12.33 -1.25
N LEU A 10 -40.80 -11.61 -1.52
CA LEU A 10 -40.72 -10.54 -2.53
C LEU A 10 -40.66 -11.07 -3.97
N LYS A 11 -40.59 -12.39 -4.19
CA LYS A 11 -40.48 -13.02 -5.51
C LYS A 11 -39.38 -12.38 -6.36
N ILE A 12 -38.20 -12.17 -5.78
CA ILE A 12 -37.08 -11.50 -6.40
C ILE A 12 -36.60 -12.22 -7.64
N ASP A 13 -36.71 -13.54 -7.67
CA ASP A 13 -36.44 -14.37 -8.83
C ASP A 13 -37.28 -13.96 -10.05
N ASP A 14 -38.61 -13.79 -9.86
CA ASP A 14 -39.50 -13.34 -10.92
C ASP A 14 -39.19 -11.91 -11.37
N PHE A 15 -38.81 -11.03 -10.42
CA PHE A 15 -38.44 -9.64 -10.73
C PHE A 15 -37.15 -9.56 -11.54
N ILE A 16 -36.10 -10.26 -11.14
CA ILE A 16 -34.78 -10.23 -11.83
C ILE A 16 -34.85 -10.89 -13.19
N VAL A 17 -35.70 -11.89 -13.38
CA VAL A 17 -35.95 -12.50 -14.68
C VAL A 17 -36.72 -11.54 -15.61
N SER A 18 -37.43 -10.55 -15.06
CA SER A 18 -38.15 -9.58 -15.87
C SER A 18 -37.20 -8.81 -16.82
N GLN A 19 -37.67 -8.55 -18.04
CA GLN A 19 -36.91 -7.82 -19.04
C GLN A 19 -36.49 -6.43 -18.54
N HIS A 20 -37.37 -5.76 -17.81
CA HIS A 20 -37.09 -4.43 -17.25
C HIS A 20 -35.90 -4.46 -16.27
N ALA A 21 -35.90 -5.39 -15.31
CA ALA A 21 -34.82 -5.52 -14.36
C ALA A 21 -33.46 -5.84 -15.02
N LYS A 22 -33.47 -6.71 -16.04
CA LYS A 22 -32.25 -7.00 -16.80
C LYS A 22 -31.69 -5.75 -17.49
N MET A 23 -32.54 -4.94 -18.10
CA MET A 23 -32.10 -3.68 -18.73
C MET A 23 -31.58 -2.65 -17.72
N GLU A 24 -32.18 -2.53 -16.54
CA GLU A 24 -31.70 -1.66 -15.44
C GLU A 24 -30.36 -2.12 -14.89
N LEU A 25 -30.15 -3.43 -14.72
CA LEU A 25 -28.88 -3.99 -14.29
C LEU A 25 -27.78 -3.73 -15.33
N LEU A 26 -28.11 -3.94 -16.61
CA LEU A 26 -27.19 -3.68 -17.72
C LEU A 26 -26.82 -2.20 -17.83
N PHE A 27 -27.80 -1.29 -17.68
CA PHE A 27 -27.57 0.14 -17.63
C PHE A 27 -26.66 0.52 -16.47
N SER A 28 -26.86 -0.09 -15.29
CA SER A 28 -26.02 0.09 -14.12
C SER A 28 -24.57 -0.34 -14.36
N ILE A 29 -24.35 -1.49 -15.02
CA ILE A 29 -23.00 -1.95 -15.41
C ILE A 29 -22.35 -0.95 -16.36
N ASN A 30 -23.05 -0.44 -17.35
CA ASN A 30 -22.51 0.55 -18.29
C ASN A 30 -22.08 1.83 -17.59
N ILE A 31 -22.89 2.37 -16.67
CA ILE A 31 -22.49 3.54 -15.88
C ILE A 31 -21.21 3.26 -15.08
N LEU A 32 -21.10 2.07 -14.48
CA LEU A 32 -19.89 1.69 -13.74
C LEU A 32 -18.69 1.57 -14.67
N ALA A 33 -18.84 0.97 -15.86
CA ALA A 33 -17.77 0.82 -16.85
C ALA A 33 -17.23 2.18 -17.29
N TRP A 34 -18.10 3.14 -17.65
CA TRP A 34 -17.67 4.51 -17.99
C TRP A 34 -16.93 5.21 -16.84
N ARG A 35 -17.38 5.01 -15.59
CA ARG A 35 -16.69 5.57 -14.42
C ARG A 35 -15.33 4.94 -14.19
N VAL A 36 -15.23 3.62 -14.37
CA VAL A 36 -13.96 2.89 -14.26
C VAL A 36 -12.97 3.40 -15.30
N ILE A 37 -13.39 3.52 -16.57
CA ILE A 37 -12.55 4.03 -17.65
C ILE A 37 -12.09 5.45 -17.34
N GLY A 38 -13.00 6.34 -16.93
CA GLY A 38 -12.66 7.73 -16.61
C GLY A 38 -11.59 7.84 -15.51
N ASN A 39 -11.66 6.98 -14.48
CA ASN A 39 -10.66 6.95 -13.42
C ASN A 39 -9.37 6.24 -13.86
N ALA A 40 -9.46 5.17 -14.65
CA ALA A 40 -8.32 4.37 -15.07
C ALA A 40 -7.46 5.04 -16.14
N MET A 41 -8.07 5.96 -16.94
CA MET A 41 -7.38 6.74 -17.97
C MET A 41 -6.72 8.01 -17.44
N ASP A 42 -6.86 8.32 -16.15
CA ASP A 42 -6.05 9.39 -15.55
C ASP A 42 -4.56 9.08 -15.76
N VAL A 43 -3.82 10.06 -16.29
CA VAL A 43 -2.39 9.91 -16.62
C VAL A 43 -1.57 9.45 -15.41
N GLU A 44 -1.93 9.94 -14.21
CA GLU A 44 -1.27 9.55 -12.98
C GLU A 44 -1.49 8.06 -12.66
N VAL A 45 -2.70 7.54 -12.90
CA VAL A 45 -3.05 6.12 -12.69
C VAL A 45 -2.38 5.23 -13.73
N VAL A 46 -2.38 5.63 -15.01
CA VAL A 46 -1.71 4.88 -16.09
C VAL A 46 -0.20 4.75 -15.84
N ASN A 47 0.41 5.80 -15.31
CA ASN A 47 1.84 5.79 -14.97
C ASN A 47 2.20 4.83 -13.82
N MET A 48 1.23 4.40 -13.01
CA MET A 48 1.47 3.40 -11.96
C MET A 48 1.63 1.97 -12.48
N ALA A 49 1.18 1.69 -13.71
CA ALA A 49 1.32 0.37 -14.35
C ALA A 49 1.90 0.50 -15.77
N PRO A 50 3.16 0.94 -15.93
CA PRO A 50 3.78 1.21 -17.23
C PRO A 50 3.87 -0.03 -18.11
N GLU A 51 3.83 -1.23 -17.54
CA GLU A 51 3.83 -2.50 -18.24
C GLU A 51 2.64 -2.64 -19.20
N TYR A 52 1.50 -2.03 -18.86
CA TYR A 52 0.29 -2.05 -19.67
C TYR A 52 0.28 -1.05 -20.83
N ARG A 53 1.30 -0.20 -20.97
CA ARG A 53 1.37 0.76 -22.10
C ARG A 53 1.55 0.10 -23.46
N ASN A 54 2.16 -1.08 -23.49
CA ASN A 54 2.46 -1.82 -24.71
C ASN A 54 1.39 -2.87 -25.07
N PHE A 55 0.33 -2.97 -24.28
CA PHE A 55 -0.78 -3.89 -24.49
C PHE A 55 -2.08 -3.12 -24.75
N ASP A 56 -3.05 -3.82 -25.34
CA ASP A 56 -4.40 -3.28 -25.46
C ASP A 56 -4.95 -2.99 -24.06
N ASN A 57 -5.56 -1.83 -23.92
CA ASN A 57 -6.06 -1.38 -22.65
C ASN A 57 -7.23 -2.26 -22.17
N PRO A 58 -7.09 -3.00 -21.05
CA PRO A 58 -8.11 -3.95 -20.60
C PRO A 58 -9.44 -3.29 -20.25
N PHE A 59 -9.43 -2.02 -19.85
CA PHE A 59 -10.64 -1.27 -19.52
C PHE A 59 -11.46 -0.94 -20.76
N LEU A 60 -10.80 -0.60 -21.87
CA LEU A 60 -11.47 -0.39 -23.16
C LEU A 60 -11.98 -1.69 -23.73
N ALA A 61 -11.21 -2.77 -23.65
CA ALA A 61 -11.63 -4.09 -24.08
C ALA A 61 -12.87 -4.57 -23.28
N LEU A 62 -12.88 -4.37 -21.97
CA LEU A 62 -14.03 -4.67 -21.11
C LEU A 62 -15.27 -3.88 -21.54
N GLN A 63 -15.13 -2.58 -21.87
CA GLN A 63 -16.24 -1.76 -22.35
C GLN A 63 -16.82 -2.31 -23.67
N ASN A 64 -15.96 -2.67 -24.61
CA ASN A 64 -16.41 -3.23 -25.90
C ASN A 64 -17.24 -4.50 -25.70
N GLU A 65 -16.86 -5.39 -24.78
CA GLU A 65 -17.66 -6.59 -24.47
C GLU A 65 -19.03 -6.25 -23.85
N PHE A 66 -19.09 -5.21 -23.01
CA PHE A 66 -20.39 -4.74 -22.49
C PHE A 66 -21.25 -4.08 -23.58
N ASP A 67 -20.65 -3.40 -24.54
CA ASP A 67 -21.39 -2.84 -25.69
C ASP A 67 -21.98 -3.96 -26.56
N ILE A 68 -21.22 -5.04 -26.79
CA ILE A 68 -21.72 -6.24 -27.48
C ILE A 68 -22.87 -6.87 -26.69
N LEU A 69 -22.74 -6.98 -25.38
CA LEU A 69 -23.80 -7.50 -24.52
C LEU A 69 -25.08 -6.65 -24.61
N ASN A 70 -24.94 -5.32 -24.59
CA ASN A 70 -26.04 -4.38 -24.78
C ASN A 70 -26.75 -4.57 -26.12
N GLU A 71 -25.99 -4.71 -27.20
CA GLU A 71 -26.55 -4.94 -28.51
C GLU A 71 -27.33 -6.27 -28.60
N ASN A 72 -26.82 -7.33 -27.97
CA ASN A 72 -27.50 -8.62 -27.94
C ASN A 72 -28.86 -8.53 -27.25
N TYR A 73 -28.93 -7.83 -26.11
CA TYR A 73 -30.21 -7.59 -25.40
C TYR A 73 -31.17 -6.70 -26.18
N LYS A 74 -30.66 -5.73 -26.95
CA LYS A 74 -31.50 -4.87 -27.81
C LYS A 74 -32.07 -5.64 -29.02
N LYS A 75 -31.25 -6.51 -29.63
CA LYS A 75 -31.65 -7.30 -30.80
C LYS A 75 -32.61 -8.44 -30.43
N ASN A 76 -32.44 -9.04 -29.27
CA ASN A 76 -33.26 -10.14 -28.81
C ASN A 76 -33.70 -9.91 -27.34
N PRO A 77 -34.91 -9.41 -27.10
CA PRO A 77 -35.43 -9.18 -25.74
C PRO A 77 -35.47 -10.42 -24.84
N ASN A 78 -35.55 -11.60 -25.43
CA ASN A 78 -35.51 -12.89 -24.70
C ASN A 78 -34.11 -13.45 -24.49
N PHE A 79 -33.06 -12.69 -24.86
CA PHE A 79 -31.70 -13.10 -24.66
C PHE A 79 -31.43 -13.32 -23.15
N THR A 80 -30.81 -14.43 -22.80
CA THR A 80 -30.37 -14.76 -21.45
C THR A 80 -28.90 -15.09 -21.50
N LEU A 81 -28.11 -14.41 -20.71
CA LEU A 81 -26.69 -14.68 -20.56
C LEU A 81 -26.50 -15.90 -19.65
N CYS A 82 -25.78 -16.92 -20.11
CA CYS A 82 -25.47 -18.12 -19.36
C CYS A 82 -23.98 -18.18 -19.00
N SER A 83 -23.62 -18.92 -17.95
CA SER A 83 -22.21 -19.08 -17.52
C SER A 83 -21.34 -19.78 -18.58
N LYS A 84 -21.95 -20.52 -19.52
CA LYS A 84 -21.27 -21.23 -20.60
C LYS A 84 -20.95 -20.35 -21.82
N ASP A 85 -21.60 -19.19 -21.92
CA ASP A 85 -21.46 -18.30 -23.07
C ASP A 85 -20.05 -17.74 -23.19
N GLU A 86 -19.55 -17.67 -24.42
CA GLU A 86 -18.23 -17.15 -24.71
C GLU A 86 -18.10 -15.67 -24.28
N LEU A 87 -19.13 -14.87 -24.56
CA LEU A 87 -19.21 -13.47 -24.15
C LEU A 87 -19.04 -13.29 -22.64
N TYR A 88 -19.71 -14.14 -21.84
CA TYR A 88 -19.54 -14.10 -20.39
C TYR A 88 -18.11 -14.40 -19.95
N LYS A 89 -17.51 -15.45 -20.52
CA LYS A 89 -16.13 -15.81 -20.20
C LYS A 89 -15.15 -14.70 -20.57
N GLN A 90 -15.36 -14.07 -21.74
CA GLN A 90 -14.56 -12.93 -22.19
C GLN A 90 -14.65 -11.75 -21.23
N ILE A 91 -15.87 -11.38 -20.82
CA ILE A 91 -16.08 -10.32 -19.82
C ILE A 91 -15.36 -10.65 -18.51
N LYS A 92 -15.43 -11.90 -18.02
CA LYS A 92 -14.74 -12.32 -16.79
C LYS A 92 -13.22 -12.22 -16.92
N VAL A 93 -12.65 -12.58 -18.08
CA VAL A 93 -11.21 -12.44 -18.33
C VAL A 93 -10.79 -10.97 -18.28
N TYR A 94 -11.52 -10.06 -18.96
CA TYR A 94 -11.19 -8.65 -18.94
C TYR A 94 -11.41 -8.00 -17.57
N LEU A 95 -12.44 -8.40 -16.82
CA LEU A 95 -12.60 -7.97 -15.42
C LEU A 95 -11.39 -8.36 -14.57
N GLN A 96 -10.89 -9.59 -14.72
CA GLN A 96 -9.70 -10.04 -14.00
C GLN A 96 -8.46 -9.25 -14.42
N GLN A 97 -8.25 -9.01 -15.72
CA GLN A 97 -7.14 -8.20 -16.21
C GLN A 97 -7.19 -6.75 -15.67
N CYS A 98 -8.39 -6.16 -15.56
CA CYS A 98 -8.55 -4.85 -14.93
C CYS A 98 -8.19 -4.88 -13.44
N LEU A 99 -8.56 -5.94 -12.71
CA LEU A 99 -8.16 -6.12 -11.31
C LEU A 99 -6.65 -6.32 -11.17
N ASP A 100 -6.03 -7.07 -12.08
CA ASP A 100 -4.59 -7.30 -12.12
C ASP A 100 -3.83 -5.99 -12.38
N PHE A 101 -4.35 -5.12 -13.27
CA PHE A 101 -3.83 -3.76 -13.44
C PHE A 101 -3.83 -2.99 -12.13
N VAL A 102 -4.96 -2.99 -11.40
CA VAL A 102 -5.08 -2.29 -10.12
C VAL A 102 -4.10 -2.85 -9.08
N ASN A 103 -3.99 -4.18 -9.00
CA ASN A 103 -3.06 -4.84 -8.08
C ASN A 103 -1.60 -4.50 -8.41
N LEU A 104 -1.24 -4.48 -9.70
CA LEU A 104 0.08 -4.08 -10.16
C LEU A 104 0.37 -2.60 -9.83
N ALA A 105 -0.61 -1.71 -10.05
CA ALA A 105 -0.48 -0.31 -9.70
C ALA A 105 -0.23 -0.11 -8.19
N PHE A 106 -0.94 -0.84 -7.32
CA PHE A 106 -0.67 -0.84 -5.89
C PHE A 106 0.73 -1.39 -5.55
N LYS A 107 1.17 -2.46 -6.20
CA LYS A 107 2.52 -3.01 -6.01
C LYS A 107 3.60 -2.00 -6.43
N ASN A 108 3.39 -1.32 -7.53
CA ASN A 108 4.32 -0.32 -8.06
C ASN A 108 4.31 0.98 -7.23
N SER A 109 3.33 1.18 -6.34
CA SER A 109 3.30 2.33 -5.44
C SER A 109 4.52 2.41 -4.52
N ALA A 110 5.10 1.28 -4.17
CA ALA A 110 6.36 1.22 -3.43
C ALA A 110 7.55 1.82 -4.21
N LYS A 111 7.53 1.70 -5.54
CA LYS A 111 8.62 2.14 -6.43
C LYS A 111 8.46 3.59 -6.90
N TYR A 112 7.25 3.98 -7.27
CA TYR A 112 6.98 5.29 -7.88
C TYR A 112 6.43 6.31 -6.88
N GLY A 113 6.12 5.87 -5.65
CA GLY A 113 5.31 6.64 -4.71
C GLY A 113 3.84 6.64 -5.09
N ILE A 114 2.97 7.00 -4.18
CA ILE A 114 1.53 7.10 -4.44
C ILE A 114 0.99 8.34 -3.73
N SER A 115 0.25 9.19 -4.46
CA SER A 115 -0.49 10.28 -3.86
C SER A 115 -1.82 9.77 -3.27
N SER A 116 -2.37 10.49 -2.31
CA SER A 116 -3.70 10.17 -1.76
C SER A 116 -4.78 10.15 -2.86
N LYS A 117 -4.66 11.02 -3.88
CA LYS A 117 -5.55 11.05 -5.03
C LYS A 117 -5.49 9.76 -5.84
N ILE A 118 -4.29 9.29 -6.18
CA ILE A 118 -4.07 8.03 -6.93
C ILE A 118 -4.60 6.84 -6.13
N ASN A 119 -4.27 6.77 -4.83
CA ASN A 119 -4.75 5.71 -3.95
C ASN A 119 -6.28 5.63 -3.95
N GLN A 120 -6.96 6.77 -3.77
CA GLN A 120 -8.42 6.82 -3.80
C GLN A 120 -8.99 6.43 -5.18
N SER A 121 -8.34 6.82 -6.28
CA SER A 121 -8.76 6.43 -7.62
C SER A 121 -8.65 4.94 -7.84
N LEU A 122 -7.54 4.30 -7.44
CA LEU A 122 -7.34 2.85 -7.53
C LEU A 122 -8.35 2.08 -6.66
N LEU A 123 -8.62 2.55 -5.44
CA LEU A 123 -9.65 1.96 -4.58
C LEU A 123 -11.05 2.06 -5.20
N LYS A 124 -11.40 3.22 -5.79
CA LYS A 124 -12.68 3.39 -6.49
C LYS A 124 -12.79 2.46 -7.70
N ILE A 125 -11.73 2.34 -8.51
CA ILE A 125 -11.71 1.41 -9.65
C ILE A 125 -11.95 -0.02 -9.16
N ARG A 126 -11.22 -0.48 -8.15
CA ARG A 126 -11.40 -1.82 -7.57
C ARG A 126 -12.83 -2.06 -7.11
N GLN A 127 -13.40 -1.14 -6.33
CA GLN A 127 -14.77 -1.25 -5.83
C GLN A 127 -15.80 -1.29 -6.96
N GLN A 128 -15.61 -0.49 -8.02
CA GLN A 128 -16.50 -0.46 -9.16
C GLN A 128 -16.42 -1.76 -9.97
N LEU A 129 -15.21 -2.31 -10.20
CA LEU A 129 -15.01 -3.59 -10.86
C LEU A 129 -15.67 -4.74 -10.09
N THR A 130 -15.47 -4.81 -8.77
CA THR A 130 -16.13 -5.82 -7.92
C THR A 130 -17.65 -5.70 -7.99
N ARG A 131 -18.19 -4.48 -7.99
CA ARG A 131 -19.64 -4.26 -8.13
C ARG A 131 -20.15 -4.70 -9.49
N MET A 132 -19.41 -4.41 -10.59
CA MET A 132 -19.77 -4.87 -11.92
C MET A 132 -19.81 -6.40 -11.98
N GLU A 133 -18.84 -7.07 -11.37
CA GLU A 133 -18.82 -8.53 -11.26
C GLU A 133 -20.02 -9.07 -10.50
N ASN A 134 -20.39 -8.46 -9.37
CA ASN A 134 -21.53 -8.88 -8.57
C ASN A 134 -22.87 -8.68 -9.32
N ILE A 135 -23.02 -7.57 -10.04
CA ILE A 135 -24.21 -7.35 -10.89
C ILE A 135 -24.24 -8.37 -12.02
N LEU A 136 -23.13 -8.63 -12.70
CA LEU A 136 -23.04 -9.62 -13.76
C LEU A 136 -23.43 -11.01 -13.25
N ASN A 137 -22.97 -11.40 -12.05
CA ASN A 137 -23.32 -12.68 -11.43
C ASN A 137 -24.83 -12.80 -11.14
N VAL A 138 -25.50 -11.69 -10.81
CA VAL A 138 -26.96 -11.66 -10.63
C VAL A 138 -27.70 -11.82 -11.98
N MET A 139 -27.13 -11.31 -13.08
CA MET A 139 -27.73 -11.43 -14.42
C MET A 139 -27.64 -12.85 -15.01
N ILE A 140 -26.73 -13.68 -14.51
CA ILE A 140 -26.54 -15.07 -14.98
C ILE A 140 -27.43 -15.96 -14.13
N ILE A 141 -28.47 -16.48 -14.74
CA ILE A 141 -29.46 -17.34 -14.11
C ILE A 141 -29.27 -18.73 -14.69
N ASP A 142 -28.34 -19.49 -14.13
CA ASP A 142 -28.21 -20.92 -14.43
C ASP A 142 -29.16 -21.75 -13.55
N ASP A 143 -29.40 -21.29 -12.31
CA ASP A 143 -30.29 -21.92 -11.36
C ASP A 143 -31.08 -20.85 -10.56
N LYS A 144 -32.39 -21.06 -10.36
CA LYS A 144 -33.26 -20.09 -9.68
C LYS A 144 -32.90 -19.89 -8.19
N GLU A 145 -32.40 -20.93 -7.53
CA GLU A 145 -32.01 -20.86 -6.11
C GLU A 145 -30.78 -19.91 -5.92
N ASP A 146 -29.87 -19.87 -6.88
CA ASP A 146 -28.72 -19.00 -6.85
C ASP A 146 -29.07 -17.50 -6.95
N VAL A 147 -30.17 -17.15 -7.61
CA VAL A 147 -30.59 -15.76 -7.79
C VAL A 147 -30.82 -15.05 -6.46
N VAL A 148 -31.48 -15.72 -5.51
CA VAL A 148 -31.75 -15.16 -4.19
C VAL A 148 -30.45 -14.93 -3.42
N ILE A 149 -29.52 -15.88 -3.47
CA ILE A 149 -28.23 -15.78 -2.78
C ILE A 149 -27.40 -14.64 -3.36
N LYS A 150 -27.29 -14.57 -4.69
CA LYS A 150 -26.51 -13.53 -5.39
C LYS A 150 -27.11 -12.13 -5.20
N SER A 151 -28.45 -12.02 -5.25
CA SER A 151 -29.16 -10.75 -5.00
C SER A 151 -28.98 -10.24 -3.57
N LYS A 152 -29.02 -11.14 -2.60
CA LYS A 152 -28.73 -10.84 -1.20
C LYS A 152 -27.28 -10.36 -1.02
N GLN A 153 -26.32 -11.01 -1.65
CA GLN A 153 -24.93 -10.60 -1.60
C GLN A 153 -24.76 -9.20 -2.17
N LEU A 154 -25.30 -8.93 -3.36
CA LEU A 154 -25.28 -7.59 -3.97
C LEU A 154 -25.93 -6.53 -3.06
N PHE A 155 -27.04 -6.86 -2.41
CA PHE A 155 -27.70 -5.95 -1.48
C PHE A 155 -26.81 -5.59 -0.29
N PHE A 156 -26.14 -6.58 0.33
CA PHE A 156 -25.23 -6.32 1.43
C PHE A 156 -24.01 -5.52 1.00
N ASP A 157 -23.44 -5.80 -0.17
CA ASP A 157 -22.30 -5.03 -0.72
C ASP A 157 -22.67 -3.56 -0.93
N ILE A 158 -23.91 -3.30 -1.40
CA ILE A 158 -24.41 -1.91 -1.57
C ILE A 158 -24.61 -1.24 -0.20
N LEU A 159 -25.15 -1.95 0.78
CA LEU A 159 -25.35 -1.43 2.14
C LEU A 159 -24.01 -1.12 2.81
N ASP A 160 -23.07 -2.04 2.74
CA ASP A 160 -21.73 -1.89 3.28
C ASP A 160 -21.04 -0.67 2.68
N TYR A 161 -21.04 -0.57 1.36
CA TYR A 161 -20.49 0.61 0.66
C TYR A 161 -21.15 1.91 1.11
N LYS A 162 -22.48 1.94 1.24
CA LYS A 162 -23.18 3.17 1.66
C LYS A 162 -22.90 3.52 3.12
N SER A 163 -22.79 2.53 3.99
CA SER A 163 -22.49 2.75 5.42
C SER A 163 -21.08 3.30 5.64
N HIS A 164 -20.10 2.84 4.82
CA HIS A 164 -18.71 3.27 4.93
C HIS A 164 -18.38 4.54 4.13
N LYS A 165 -19.21 4.93 3.17
CA LYS A 165 -18.94 6.08 2.28
C LYS A 165 -18.69 7.41 3.01
N THR A 166 -19.30 7.62 4.16
CA THR A 166 -19.21 8.85 4.97
C THR A 166 -18.44 8.63 6.28
N ASN A 167 -17.80 7.49 6.43
CA ASN A 167 -17.08 7.17 7.65
C ASN A 167 -15.70 7.87 7.67
N ILE A 168 -15.61 8.95 8.44
CA ILE A 168 -14.35 9.72 8.62
C ILE A 168 -13.26 8.84 9.23
N ARG A 169 -13.62 7.88 10.08
CA ARG A 169 -12.67 6.96 10.70
C ARG A 169 -11.94 6.12 9.67
N ASP A 170 -12.64 5.56 8.69
CA ASP A 170 -12.04 4.74 7.63
C ASP A 170 -11.12 5.61 6.76
N LEU A 171 -11.52 6.84 6.43
CA LEU A 171 -10.67 7.79 5.71
C LEU A 171 -9.37 8.10 6.46
N VAL A 172 -9.45 8.30 7.79
CA VAL A 172 -8.27 8.56 8.63
C VAL A 172 -7.39 7.31 8.71
N LEU A 173 -7.97 6.12 8.87
CA LEU A 173 -7.23 4.86 8.90
C LEU A 173 -6.49 4.61 7.58
N ASP A 174 -7.18 4.76 6.45
CA ASP A 174 -6.58 4.59 5.11
C ASP A 174 -5.46 5.59 4.87
N SER A 175 -5.68 6.86 5.24
CA SER A 175 -4.66 7.91 5.12
C SER A 175 -3.45 7.64 6.02
N THR A 176 -3.69 7.16 7.25
CA THR A 176 -2.63 6.81 8.20
C THR A 176 -1.84 5.60 7.72
N THR A 177 -2.52 4.58 7.21
CA THR A 177 -1.88 3.38 6.64
C THR A 177 -1.02 3.74 5.44
N LEU A 178 -1.54 4.57 4.53
CA LEU A 178 -0.78 5.08 3.38
C LEU A 178 0.45 5.87 3.82
N MET A 179 0.29 6.79 4.77
CA MET A 179 1.39 7.60 5.31
C MET A 179 2.46 6.70 5.95
N SER A 180 2.04 5.73 6.76
CA SER A 180 2.95 4.76 7.37
C SER A 180 3.73 3.97 6.32
N HIS A 181 3.07 3.55 5.25
CA HIS A 181 3.71 2.82 4.15
C HIS A 181 4.74 3.69 3.41
N LEU A 182 4.40 4.95 3.11
CA LEU A 182 5.31 5.91 2.48
C LEU A 182 6.52 6.20 3.35
N ILE A 183 6.32 6.45 4.65
CA ILE A 183 7.41 6.69 5.61
C ILE A 183 8.30 5.45 5.71
N THR A 184 7.70 4.25 5.80
CA THR A 184 8.45 3.00 5.89
C THR A 184 9.29 2.76 4.64
N ASN A 185 8.74 2.98 3.44
CA ASN A 185 9.48 2.83 2.19
C ASN A 185 10.64 3.82 2.08
N HIS A 186 10.41 5.09 2.37
CA HIS A 186 11.45 6.11 2.33
C HIS A 186 12.55 5.84 3.38
N THR A 187 12.15 5.46 4.59
CA THR A 187 13.09 5.11 5.68
C THR A 187 13.85 3.82 5.35
N ALA A 188 13.22 2.85 4.67
CA ALA A 188 13.87 1.61 4.24
C ALA A 188 14.97 1.87 3.22
N GLU A 189 14.78 2.79 2.27
CA GLU A 189 15.82 3.19 1.32
C GLU A 189 17.04 3.80 2.03
N THR A 190 16.79 4.71 2.96
CA THR A 190 17.85 5.31 3.80
C THR A 190 18.53 4.26 4.68
N GLY A 191 17.77 3.28 5.17
CA GLY A 191 18.25 2.19 6.00
C GLY A 191 19.29 1.29 5.32
N THR A 192 19.21 1.14 3.99
CA THR A 192 20.20 0.34 3.24
C THR A 192 21.63 0.88 3.37
N HIS A 193 21.81 2.18 3.53
CA HIS A 193 23.12 2.81 3.74
C HIS A 193 23.81 2.41 5.06
N TYR A 194 23.02 1.92 6.02
CA TYR A 194 23.55 1.45 7.32
C TYR A 194 23.79 -0.05 7.37
N ILE A 195 23.61 -0.75 6.23
CA ILE A 195 23.84 -2.21 6.13
C ILE A 195 25.14 -2.43 5.35
N THR A 196 26.14 -2.97 6.04
CA THR A 196 27.45 -3.26 5.44
C THR A 196 27.43 -4.60 4.73
N SER A 197 27.88 -4.61 3.47
CA SER A 197 27.95 -5.82 2.64
C SER A 197 29.37 -6.29 2.42
N SER A 198 30.36 -5.40 2.45
CA SER A 198 31.78 -5.72 2.21
C SER A 198 32.67 -5.39 3.40
N ARG A 199 33.88 -5.96 3.42
CA ARG A 199 34.87 -5.65 4.46
C ARG A 199 35.28 -4.18 4.44
N ARG A 200 35.28 -3.53 3.27
CA ARG A 200 35.56 -2.09 3.14
C ARG A 200 34.45 -1.23 3.74
N ASP A 201 33.19 -1.62 3.54
CA ASP A 201 32.05 -0.89 4.11
C ASP A 201 32.05 -1.02 5.63
N TYR A 202 32.44 -2.18 6.14
CA TYR A 202 32.57 -2.45 7.58
C TYR A 202 33.61 -1.52 8.23
N LEU A 203 34.80 -1.38 7.61
CA LEU A 203 35.84 -0.46 8.08
C LEU A 203 35.42 1.01 7.96
N LYS A 204 34.77 1.39 6.86
CA LYS A 204 34.23 2.74 6.69
C LYS A 204 33.18 3.06 7.76
N MET A 205 32.31 2.10 8.06
CA MET A 205 31.29 2.26 9.11
C MET A 205 31.94 2.45 10.47
N PHE A 206 32.98 1.67 10.80
CA PHE A 206 33.75 1.82 12.05
C PHE A 206 34.35 3.21 12.15
N LEU A 207 35.04 3.69 11.11
CA LEU A 207 35.67 5.03 11.11
C LEU A 207 34.65 6.17 11.25
N LYS A 208 33.51 6.07 10.53
CA LYS A 208 32.43 7.04 10.66
C LYS A 208 31.79 7.03 12.05
N ALA A 209 31.63 5.86 12.63
CA ALA A 209 31.13 5.71 13.99
C ALA A 209 32.13 6.23 15.03
N SER A 210 33.41 5.95 14.84
CA SER A 210 34.47 6.49 15.71
C SER A 210 34.51 8.01 15.71
N GLY A 211 34.36 8.66 14.54
CA GLY A 211 34.23 10.11 14.44
C GLY A 211 33.01 10.64 15.20
N GLY A 212 31.87 9.98 15.08
CA GLY A 212 30.66 10.30 15.88
C GLY A 212 30.90 10.16 17.38
N GLY A 213 31.58 9.07 17.79
CA GLY A 213 31.96 8.83 19.18
C GLY A 213 32.89 9.90 19.76
N MET A 214 33.87 10.35 18.97
CA MET A 214 34.77 11.42 19.37
C MET A 214 34.00 12.72 19.67
N ILE A 215 33.08 13.13 18.79
CA ILE A 215 32.26 14.33 19.02
C ILE A 215 31.41 14.17 20.30
N VAL A 216 30.77 13.00 20.48
CA VAL A 216 29.99 12.72 21.66
C VAL A 216 30.86 12.79 22.94
N GLY A 217 32.07 12.26 22.93
CA GLY A 217 33.02 12.41 24.04
C GLY A 217 33.32 13.87 24.38
N CYS A 218 33.60 14.69 23.35
CA CYS A 218 33.78 16.13 23.54
C CYS A 218 32.55 16.81 24.13
N LEU A 219 31.33 16.44 23.70
CA LEU A 219 30.09 17.01 24.25
C LEU A 219 29.90 16.66 25.73
N VAL A 220 30.31 15.44 26.14
CA VAL A 220 30.27 15.03 27.54
C VAL A 220 31.21 15.90 28.40
N VAL A 221 32.45 16.12 27.93
CA VAL A 221 33.43 16.98 28.61
C VAL A 221 32.89 18.41 28.72
N LEU A 222 32.37 18.98 27.63
CA LEU A 222 31.74 20.30 27.64
C LEU A 222 30.56 20.38 28.58
N LYS A 223 29.74 19.37 28.65
CA LYS A 223 28.60 19.29 29.59
C LYS A 223 29.07 19.32 31.04
N LEU A 224 30.12 18.57 31.36
CA LEU A 224 30.70 18.60 32.71
C LEU A 224 31.24 19.98 33.04
N PHE A 225 31.94 20.64 32.10
CA PHE A 225 32.40 22.02 32.29
C PHE A 225 31.24 23.01 32.50
N TYR A 226 30.18 22.94 31.73
CA TYR A 226 28.99 23.80 31.91
C TYR A 226 28.31 23.56 33.26
N GLY A 227 28.40 22.33 33.80
CA GLY A 227 27.87 22.03 35.14
C GLY A 227 28.63 22.71 36.31
N THR A 228 29.88 23.18 36.09
CA THR A 228 30.66 23.91 37.08
C THR A 228 30.37 25.42 37.11
N ILE A 229 29.68 25.94 36.09
CA ILE A 229 29.33 27.38 36.02
C ILE A 229 28.19 27.65 36.97
N PRO A 230 28.29 28.65 37.87
CA PRO A 230 27.18 28.97 38.73
C PRO A 230 25.99 29.52 37.96
N GLY A 231 24.81 28.90 38.11
CA GLY A 231 23.61 29.26 37.37
C GLY A 231 22.36 28.56 37.92
N SER A 232 21.20 28.95 37.42
CA SER A 232 19.95 28.25 37.73
C SER A 232 19.84 26.95 36.94
N ASP A 233 19.04 26.00 37.44
CA ASP A 233 18.76 24.73 36.72
C ASP A 233 18.23 24.97 35.32
N PHE A 234 17.45 26.03 35.12
CA PHE A 234 16.93 26.42 33.80
C PHE A 234 18.06 26.84 32.85
N SER A 235 19.04 27.62 33.31
CA SER A 235 20.20 28.03 32.53
C SER A 235 21.05 26.83 32.12
N HIS A 236 21.27 25.87 33.03
CA HIS A 236 21.97 24.62 32.71
C HIS A 236 21.22 23.78 31.70
N ALA A 237 19.88 23.69 31.81
CA ALA A 237 19.07 22.96 30.83
C ALA A 237 19.21 23.54 29.42
N ILE A 238 19.20 24.87 29.25
CA ILE A 238 19.41 25.54 27.97
C ILE A 238 20.82 25.26 27.43
N LEU A 239 21.87 25.41 28.27
CA LEU A 239 23.26 25.18 27.86
C LEU A 239 23.47 23.71 27.40
N PHE A 240 22.89 22.75 28.13
CA PHE A 240 22.99 21.34 27.77
C PHE A 240 22.23 21.04 26.47
N ALA A 241 21.03 21.60 26.30
CA ALA A 241 20.25 21.43 25.07
C ALA A 241 21.01 22.00 23.86
N PHE A 242 21.58 23.20 24.00
CA PHE A 242 22.37 23.83 22.95
C PHE A 242 23.62 23.03 22.61
N ASN A 243 24.37 22.56 23.61
CA ASN A 243 25.55 21.73 23.47
C ASN A 243 25.23 20.47 22.62
N TYR A 244 24.18 19.73 23.00
CA TYR A 244 23.82 18.52 22.26
C TYR A 244 23.30 18.84 20.86
N ALA A 245 22.49 19.89 20.69
CA ALA A 245 21.99 20.30 19.38
C ALA A 245 23.13 20.61 18.40
N MET A 246 24.11 21.42 18.84
CA MET A 246 25.29 21.76 18.05
C MET A 246 26.13 20.53 17.71
N GLY A 247 26.31 19.63 18.67
CA GLY A 247 27.04 18.39 18.45
C GLY A 247 26.35 17.47 17.41
N PHE A 248 25.05 17.30 17.49
CA PHE A 248 24.31 16.49 16.50
C PHE A 248 24.32 17.12 15.09
N ILE A 249 24.24 18.45 14.99
CA ILE A 249 24.40 19.18 13.74
C ILE A 249 25.80 18.91 13.15
N MET A 250 26.85 18.98 13.98
CA MET A 250 28.23 18.74 13.56
C MET A 250 28.44 17.29 13.07
N ILE A 251 27.90 16.30 13.79
CA ILE A 251 27.91 14.89 13.40
C ILE A 251 27.25 14.69 12.02
N TYR A 252 26.12 15.38 11.79
CA TYR A 252 25.39 15.32 10.52
C TYR A 252 26.21 15.95 9.38
N LEU A 253 26.75 17.15 9.57
CA LEU A 253 27.53 17.86 8.55
C LEU A 253 28.81 17.12 8.18
N MET A 254 29.47 16.47 9.13
CA MET A 254 30.66 15.66 8.91
C MET A 254 30.34 14.24 8.36
N ASN A 255 29.07 13.92 8.17
CA ASN A 255 28.61 12.61 7.69
C ASN A 255 29.09 11.45 8.58
N PHE A 256 29.18 11.68 9.88
CA PHE A 256 29.49 10.67 10.89
C PHE A 256 28.22 9.90 11.28
N THR A 257 28.41 8.73 11.88
CA THR A 257 27.31 7.81 12.19
C THR A 257 27.22 7.56 13.69
N LEU A 258 26.00 7.60 14.22
CA LEU A 258 25.69 7.19 15.58
C LEU A 258 24.92 5.88 15.58
N ALA A 259 25.32 4.92 16.41
CA ALA A 259 24.68 3.61 16.53
C ALA A 259 23.20 3.72 16.93
N THR A 260 22.82 4.74 17.70
CA THR A 260 21.46 4.98 18.20
C THR A 260 20.43 5.28 17.11
N LYS A 261 20.86 5.80 15.93
CA LYS A 261 19.95 6.12 14.82
C LYS A 261 19.67 4.91 13.90
N GLN A 262 20.53 3.92 13.92
CA GLN A 262 20.49 2.79 12.99
C GLN A 262 19.28 1.86 13.17
N PRO A 263 18.82 1.52 14.41
CA PRO A 263 17.74 0.56 14.59
C PRO A 263 16.43 0.95 13.91
N ALA A 264 16.03 2.22 14.00
CA ALA A 264 14.79 2.69 13.39
C ALA A 264 14.80 2.59 11.86
N MET A 265 15.92 2.93 11.22
CA MET A 265 16.07 2.90 9.76
C MET A 265 16.19 1.47 9.23
N THR A 266 16.97 0.62 9.91
CA THR A 266 17.15 -0.78 9.52
C THR A 266 15.91 -1.62 9.78
N ALA A 267 15.10 -1.29 10.79
CA ALA A 267 13.80 -1.93 11.02
C ALA A 267 12.83 -1.72 9.85
N ALA A 268 12.80 -0.51 9.27
CA ALA A 268 12.00 -0.23 8.08
C ALA A 268 12.45 -1.05 6.86
N THR A 269 13.77 -1.21 6.67
CA THR A 269 14.31 -2.07 5.61
C THR A 269 13.94 -3.54 5.82
N MET A 270 13.98 -4.03 7.05
CA MET A 270 13.56 -5.40 7.37
C MET A 270 12.05 -5.60 7.14
N ALA A 271 11.22 -4.64 7.55
CA ALA A 271 9.77 -4.67 7.32
C ALA A 271 9.44 -4.70 5.82
N LYS A 272 10.14 -3.89 5.00
CA LYS A 272 9.98 -3.90 3.55
C LYS A 272 10.27 -5.26 2.93
N VAL A 273 11.43 -5.86 3.25
CA VAL A 273 11.81 -7.18 2.72
C VAL A 273 10.82 -8.27 3.15
N LEU A 274 10.29 -8.17 4.37
CA LEU A 274 9.29 -9.12 4.85
C LEU A 274 7.95 -8.97 4.11
N SER A 275 7.48 -7.73 3.85
CA SER A 275 6.23 -7.46 3.14
C SER A 275 6.29 -7.83 1.66
N GLU A 276 7.45 -7.70 1.01
CA GLU A 276 7.66 -8.11 -0.39
C GLU A 276 7.75 -9.63 -0.54
N GLY A 277 7.93 -10.34 0.59
CA GLY A 277 8.25 -11.76 0.66
C GLY A 277 7.10 -12.73 0.91
N GLU A 278 5.87 -12.29 0.93
CA GLU A 278 4.70 -12.98 1.52
C GLU A 278 4.38 -14.40 0.99
N ASN A 279 5.08 -14.91 -0.03
CA ASN A 279 4.73 -16.23 -0.61
C ASN A 279 5.89 -17.14 -1.03
N ASN A 280 7.15 -16.90 -0.64
CA ASN A 280 8.25 -17.74 -1.15
C ASN A 280 9.28 -18.10 -0.06
N ARG A 281 9.57 -19.40 0.10
CA ARG A 281 10.56 -19.94 1.06
C ARG A 281 11.95 -19.31 0.89
N LYS A 282 12.30 -18.85 -0.29
CA LYS A 282 13.55 -18.14 -0.61
C LYS A 282 13.64 -16.81 0.14
N ASN A 283 12.52 -16.12 0.32
CA ASN A 283 12.47 -14.81 0.96
C ASN A 283 12.77 -14.85 2.46
N TYR A 284 12.45 -15.96 3.16
CA TYR A 284 12.82 -16.13 4.56
C TYR A 284 14.34 -16.31 4.76
N VAL A 285 15.02 -16.93 3.80
CA VAL A 285 16.48 -17.08 3.82
C VAL A 285 17.14 -15.71 3.58
N ASP A 286 16.66 -14.95 2.61
CA ASP A 286 17.15 -13.60 2.31
C ASP A 286 16.91 -12.66 3.49
N PHE A 287 15.74 -12.76 4.15
CA PHE A 287 15.45 -12.03 5.38
C PHE A 287 16.43 -12.39 6.51
N ALA A 288 16.69 -13.67 6.74
CA ALA A 288 17.65 -14.12 7.76
C ALA A 288 19.07 -13.60 7.49
N HIS A 289 19.50 -13.59 6.22
CA HIS A 289 20.77 -12.97 5.80
C HIS A 289 20.79 -11.47 6.05
N LEU A 290 19.68 -10.77 5.78
CA LEU A 290 19.56 -9.35 6.05
C LEU A 290 19.67 -9.05 7.55
N VAL A 291 18.96 -9.80 8.40
CA VAL A 291 19.04 -9.68 9.87
C VAL A 291 20.49 -9.85 10.36
N SER A 292 21.21 -10.87 9.86
CA SER A 292 22.61 -11.07 10.20
C SER A 292 23.51 -9.89 9.79
N LYS A 293 23.32 -9.33 8.59
CA LYS A 293 24.06 -8.15 8.13
C LYS A 293 23.76 -6.91 8.97
N VAL A 294 22.49 -6.69 9.30
CA VAL A 294 22.06 -5.57 10.17
C VAL A 294 22.71 -5.67 11.54
N PHE A 295 22.66 -6.86 12.16
CA PHE A 295 23.27 -7.08 13.48
C PHE A 295 24.77 -6.79 13.49
N ARG A 296 25.49 -7.29 12.49
CA ARG A 296 26.93 -7.02 12.33
C ARG A 296 27.22 -5.52 12.13
N SER A 297 26.38 -4.83 11.34
CA SER A 297 26.56 -3.40 11.06
C SER A 297 26.30 -2.56 12.32
N GLN A 298 25.28 -2.89 13.10
CA GLN A 298 25.01 -2.24 14.37
C GLN A 298 26.11 -2.48 15.39
N PHE A 299 26.60 -3.70 15.49
CA PHE A 299 27.69 -4.04 16.41
C PHE A 299 28.96 -3.22 16.13
N ILE A 300 29.38 -3.11 14.85
CA ILE A 300 30.58 -2.34 14.51
C ILE A 300 30.39 -0.85 14.72
N ALA A 301 29.19 -0.32 14.46
CA ALA A 301 28.89 1.08 14.73
C ALA A 301 28.90 1.39 16.24
N PHE A 302 28.35 0.50 17.05
CA PHE A 302 28.42 0.62 18.50
C PHE A 302 29.88 0.58 18.99
N MET A 303 30.66 -0.41 18.56
CA MET A 303 32.08 -0.51 18.90
C MET A 303 32.86 0.74 18.48
N GLY A 304 32.62 1.27 17.27
CA GLY A 304 33.25 2.49 16.80
C GLY A 304 32.94 3.71 17.66
N ASN A 305 31.65 3.89 18.03
CA ASN A 305 31.26 5.00 18.91
C ASN A 305 31.91 4.90 20.29
N VAL A 306 31.90 3.71 20.92
CA VAL A 306 32.46 3.51 22.27
C VAL A 306 34.00 3.66 22.25
N ALA A 307 34.66 3.17 21.21
CA ALA A 307 36.11 3.16 21.11
C ALA A 307 36.75 4.55 21.20
N LEU A 308 36.07 5.61 20.75
CA LEU A 308 36.56 6.98 20.86
C LEU A 308 35.79 7.84 21.85
N ALA A 309 34.50 7.59 22.10
CA ALA A 309 33.77 8.34 23.12
C ALA A 309 34.36 8.14 24.51
N PHE A 310 34.72 6.90 24.88
CA PHE A 310 35.26 6.56 26.18
C PHE A 310 36.61 7.24 26.51
N PRO A 311 37.67 7.10 25.68
CA PRO A 311 38.94 7.73 25.97
C PRO A 311 38.92 9.27 25.86
N VAL A 312 38.02 9.85 25.10
CA VAL A 312 37.88 11.33 24.98
C VAL A 312 37.14 11.91 26.19
N SER A 313 36.25 11.14 26.82
CA SER A 313 35.48 11.57 27.98
C SER A 313 36.17 11.34 29.34
N LEU A 314 37.27 10.59 29.36
CA LEU A 314 38.16 10.39 30.52
C LEU A 314 39.10 11.59 30.71
#